data_eb77090802dbaffa22830df4cfa27afc
#
_entry.id   eb77090802dbaffa22830df4cfa27afc
#
_cell.length_a   1.000
_cell.length_b   1.000
_cell.length_c   1.000
_cell.angle_alpha   90.00
_cell.angle_beta   90.00
_cell.angle_gamma   90.00
#
_symmetry.space_group_name_H-M   'P 1'
#
loop_
_entity.id
_entity.type
_entity.pdbx_description
1 polymer ?
#
loop_
_entity_poly.entity_id
_entity_poly.type
_entity_poly.pdbx_seq_one_letter_code
_entity_poly.pdbx_strand_id
1 'polypeptide(L)'
;MDKILFYKVKEPYGEFSNFSSFGFTDDEGLYWPTSEHYFQAKKFNSPILQEKIRKINSPMVAAIEGRNRENPLREDWEYVKDDIMRYAVYQKFKQNTMLKELLLSTDNLPIIEHTNNDSYWGDGGDGMGKNQLGHILMEVRNKLNVR
;
A
#
# COMPACT_ATOMS: atom_id res chain seq x y z
N MET A 1 -6.27 10.45 21.93
CA MET A 1 -6.10 9.42 20.87
C MET A 1 -4.82 8.66 21.14
N ASP A 2 -4.91 7.36 21.23
CA ASP A 2 -3.75 6.50 21.55
C ASP A 2 -3.28 5.64 20.38
N LYS A 3 -4.03 5.62 19.27
CA LYS A 3 -3.68 4.88 18.04
C LYS A 3 -4.45 5.43 16.87
N ILE A 4 -3.93 5.16 15.67
CA ILE A 4 -4.56 5.54 14.41
C ILE A 4 -5.16 4.30 13.77
N LEU A 5 -6.46 4.29 13.58
CA LEU A 5 -7.15 3.23 12.86
C LEU A 5 -7.60 3.77 11.51
N PHE A 6 -7.34 3.03 10.44
CA PHE A 6 -7.79 3.42 9.10
C PHE A 6 -8.28 2.20 8.34
N TYR A 7 -9.16 2.41 7.37
CA TYR A 7 -9.54 1.39 6.41
C TYR A 7 -10.13 2.00 5.14
N LYS A 8 -11.35 2.59 5.22
CA LYS A 8 -12.01 3.13 4.02
C LYS A 8 -11.41 4.47 3.62
N VAL A 9 -11.28 4.68 2.30
CA VAL A 9 -10.61 5.89 1.79
C VAL A 9 -11.31 7.19 2.15
N LYS A 10 -12.62 7.15 2.40
CA LYS A 10 -13.41 8.34 2.75
C LYS A 10 -13.48 8.61 4.24
N GLU A 11 -12.94 7.71 5.06
CA GLU A 11 -12.90 7.88 6.52
C GLU A 11 -11.63 8.61 6.94
N PRO A 12 -11.54 9.08 8.20
CA PRO A 12 -10.29 9.69 8.67
C PRO A 12 -9.10 8.77 8.47
N TYR A 13 -8.00 9.33 8.00
CA TYR A 13 -6.77 8.60 7.64
C TYR A 13 -6.96 7.61 6.49
N GLY A 14 -8.06 7.75 5.72
CA GLY A 14 -8.31 6.92 4.54
C GLY A 14 -7.21 7.07 3.48
N GLU A 15 -6.49 8.17 3.50
CA GLU A 15 -5.33 8.40 2.62
C GLU A 15 -4.25 7.35 2.81
N PHE A 16 -4.19 6.70 3.98
CA PHE A 16 -3.22 5.64 4.27
C PHE A 16 -3.56 4.33 3.58
N SER A 17 -4.80 4.16 3.13
CA SER A 17 -5.21 2.97 2.39
C SER A 17 -4.49 2.89 1.03
N ASN A 18 -4.13 1.67 0.63
CA ASN A 18 -3.57 1.43 -0.70
C ASN A 18 -4.55 1.79 -1.82
N PHE A 19 -5.84 1.89 -1.50
CA PHE A 19 -6.89 2.22 -2.47
C PHE A 19 -7.07 3.72 -2.66
N SER A 20 -6.41 4.56 -1.86
CA SER A 20 -6.56 6.01 -2.00
C SER A 20 -5.93 6.50 -3.30
N SER A 21 -6.50 7.57 -3.87
CA SER A 21 -6.14 8.08 -5.20
C SER A 21 -4.87 8.91 -5.19
N PHE A 22 -3.89 8.55 -4.38
CA PHE A 22 -2.58 9.21 -4.35
C PHE A 22 -1.56 8.28 -4.98
N GLY A 23 -1.07 8.66 -6.15
CA GLY A 23 -0.14 7.85 -6.89
C GLY A 23 1.30 8.27 -6.68
N PHE A 24 2.17 7.65 -7.47
CA PHE A 24 3.58 7.97 -7.47
C PHE A 24 4.22 7.53 -8.78
N THR A 25 5.38 8.09 -9.08
CA THR A 25 6.20 7.68 -10.23
C THR A 25 7.33 6.80 -9.73
N ASP A 26 7.52 5.64 -10.36
CA ASP A 26 8.56 4.70 -9.94
C ASP A 26 9.94 5.09 -10.51
N ASP A 27 10.96 4.29 -10.17
CA ASP A 27 12.34 4.56 -10.58
C ASP A 27 12.54 4.47 -12.10
N GLU A 28 11.62 3.81 -12.80
CA GLU A 28 11.69 3.68 -14.26
C GLU A 28 10.90 4.80 -14.97
N GLY A 29 10.30 5.72 -14.20
CA GLY A 29 9.54 6.83 -14.76
C GLY A 29 8.09 6.52 -15.06
N LEU A 30 7.56 5.38 -14.58
CA LEU A 30 6.16 5.01 -14.80
C LEU A 30 5.30 5.50 -13.65
N TYR A 31 4.16 6.12 -13.98
CA TYR A 31 3.22 6.59 -12.98
C TYR A 31 2.23 5.49 -12.59
N TRP A 32 2.05 5.30 -11.30
CA TRP A 32 1.09 4.35 -10.73
C TRP A 32 -0.03 5.11 -10.01
N PRO A 33 -1.30 4.85 -10.37
CA PRO A 33 -2.42 5.64 -9.80
C PRO A 33 -2.62 5.46 -8.31
N THR A 34 -2.30 4.27 -7.78
CA THR A 34 -2.38 3.95 -6.35
C THR A 34 -1.27 2.98 -6.00
N SER A 35 -0.96 2.86 -4.70
CA SER A 35 -0.05 1.81 -4.25
C SER A 35 -0.62 0.41 -4.49
N GLU A 36 -1.96 0.26 -4.51
CA GLU A 36 -2.59 -1.03 -4.83
C GLU A 36 -2.27 -1.48 -6.26
N HIS A 37 -2.35 -0.57 -7.25
CA HIS A 37 -2.00 -0.91 -8.63
C HIS A 37 -0.58 -1.45 -8.72
N TYR A 38 0.36 -0.77 -8.09
CA TYR A 38 1.76 -1.18 -8.10
C TYR A 38 1.94 -2.55 -7.47
N PHE A 39 1.37 -2.74 -6.28
CA PHE A 39 1.47 -3.99 -5.54
C PHE A 39 0.93 -5.16 -6.34
N GLN A 40 -0.24 -5.00 -6.94
CA GLN A 40 -0.86 -6.08 -7.71
C GLN A 40 -0.07 -6.38 -8.99
N ALA A 41 0.41 -5.35 -9.69
CA ALA A 41 1.17 -5.54 -10.91
C ALA A 41 2.48 -6.29 -10.66
N LYS A 42 3.14 -6.00 -9.53
CA LYS A 42 4.44 -6.62 -9.23
C LYS A 42 4.35 -8.08 -8.81
N LYS A 43 3.15 -8.64 -8.69
CA LYS A 43 2.96 -10.08 -8.55
C LYS A 43 3.42 -10.86 -9.76
N PHE A 44 3.58 -10.19 -10.90
CA PHE A 44 3.85 -10.84 -12.18
C PHE A 44 5.18 -10.34 -12.75
N ASN A 45 5.94 -11.27 -13.37
CA ASN A 45 7.16 -10.89 -14.07
C ASN A 45 6.88 -10.36 -15.48
N SER A 46 5.66 -10.54 -15.98
CA SER A 46 5.28 -10.12 -17.35
C SER A 46 5.12 -8.61 -17.44
N PRO A 47 5.92 -7.92 -18.27
CA PRO A 47 5.72 -6.48 -18.49
C PRO A 47 4.35 -6.16 -19.08
N ILE A 48 3.79 -7.05 -19.88
CA ILE A 48 2.47 -6.85 -20.48
C ILE A 48 1.39 -6.85 -19.40
N LEU A 49 1.43 -7.82 -18.46
CA LEU A 49 0.49 -7.88 -17.35
C LEU A 49 0.65 -6.69 -16.40
N GLN A 50 1.89 -6.29 -16.11
CA GLN A 50 2.14 -5.13 -15.27
C GLN A 50 1.53 -3.87 -15.88
N GLU A 51 1.71 -3.66 -17.18
CA GLU A 51 1.17 -2.50 -17.87
C GLU A 51 -0.36 -2.53 -17.91
N LYS A 52 -0.93 -3.71 -18.14
CA LYS A 52 -2.38 -3.90 -18.13
C LYS A 52 -2.96 -3.44 -16.78
N ILE A 53 -2.35 -3.88 -15.68
CA ILE A 53 -2.83 -3.54 -14.33
C ILE A 53 -2.61 -2.06 -14.05
N ARG A 54 -1.47 -1.49 -14.43
CA ARG A 54 -1.17 -0.08 -14.22
C ARG A 54 -2.24 0.83 -14.85
N LYS A 55 -2.78 0.42 -16.00
CA LYS A 55 -3.76 1.20 -16.76
C LYS A 55 -5.21 0.98 -16.33
N ILE A 56 -5.48 0.08 -15.42
CA ILE A 56 -6.84 -0.13 -14.90
C ILE A 56 -7.26 1.13 -14.11
N ASN A 57 -8.52 1.56 -14.29
CA ASN A 57 -9.00 2.78 -13.65
C ASN A 57 -9.22 2.65 -12.14
N SER A 58 -9.55 1.46 -11.66
CA SER A 58 -9.99 1.23 -10.29
C SER A 58 -9.01 0.36 -9.52
N PRO A 59 -8.61 0.75 -8.29
CA PRO A 59 -7.77 -0.13 -7.47
C PRO A 59 -8.47 -1.44 -7.12
N MET A 60 -9.80 -1.44 -6.98
CA MET A 60 -10.54 -2.70 -6.75
C MET A 60 -10.40 -3.64 -7.94
N VAL A 61 -10.54 -3.14 -9.16
CA VAL A 61 -10.40 -3.95 -10.36
C VAL A 61 -8.95 -4.42 -10.52
N ALA A 62 -7.98 -3.57 -10.19
CA ALA A 62 -6.58 -3.97 -10.18
C ALA A 62 -6.34 -5.13 -9.20
N ALA A 63 -6.96 -5.08 -8.02
CA ALA A 63 -6.85 -6.14 -7.03
C ALA A 63 -7.47 -7.46 -7.53
N ILE A 64 -8.63 -7.37 -8.21
CA ILE A 64 -9.27 -8.55 -8.79
C ILE A 64 -8.35 -9.19 -9.83
N GLU A 65 -7.77 -8.38 -10.72
CA GLU A 65 -6.86 -8.90 -11.74
C GLU A 65 -5.60 -9.52 -11.12
N GLY A 66 -5.06 -8.90 -10.07
CA GLY A 66 -3.90 -9.44 -9.37
C GLY A 66 -4.18 -10.75 -8.65
N ARG A 67 -5.43 -11.02 -8.28
CA ARG A 67 -5.84 -12.28 -7.63
C ARG A 67 -6.19 -13.37 -8.63
N ASN A 68 -6.27 -13.05 -9.92
CA ASN A 68 -6.60 -14.02 -10.95
C ASN A 68 -5.43 -14.99 -11.14
N ARG A 69 -5.64 -16.27 -10.77
CA ARG A 69 -4.59 -17.29 -10.83
C ARG A 69 -4.40 -17.91 -12.22
N GLU A 70 -5.14 -17.44 -13.20
CA GLU A 70 -4.82 -17.70 -14.60
C GLU A 70 -3.58 -16.91 -15.03
N ASN A 71 -3.29 -15.79 -14.34
CA ASN A 71 -2.05 -15.04 -14.54
C ASN A 71 -0.94 -15.69 -13.72
N PRO A 72 0.27 -15.87 -14.29
CA PRO A 72 1.34 -16.61 -13.61
C PRO A 72 1.99 -15.78 -12.50
N LEU A 73 1.67 -16.12 -11.25
CA LEU A 73 2.28 -15.50 -10.08
C LEU A 73 3.79 -15.77 -10.07
N ARG A 74 4.60 -14.76 -9.82
CA ARG A 74 6.06 -14.95 -9.71
C ARG A 74 6.37 -15.90 -8.55
N GLU A 75 7.39 -16.73 -8.75
CA GLU A 75 7.72 -17.81 -7.79
C GLU A 75 8.17 -17.27 -6.44
N ASP A 76 8.82 -16.11 -6.42
CA ASP A 76 9.38 -15.53 -5.20
C ASP A 76 8.45 -14.56 -4.50
N TRP A 77 7.15 -14.56 -4.85
CA TRP A 77 6.21 -13.54 -4.34
C TRP A 77 6.22 -13.45 -2.82
N GLU A 78 6.18 -14.58 -2.11
CA GLU A 78 6.14 -14.57 -0.64
C GLU A 78 7.39 -13.95 -0.02
N TYR A 79 8.52 -13.98 -0.73
CA TYR A 79 9.78 -13.41 -0.24
C TYR A 79 9.91 -11.92 -0.56
N VAL A 80 9.23 -11.41 -1.59
CA VAL A 80 9.43 -10.03 -2.05
C VAL A 80 8.25 -9.11 -1.76
N LYS A 81 7.09 -9.65 -1.41
CA LYS A 81 5.86 -8.85 -1.30
C LYS A 81 5.96 -7.71 -0.29
N ASP A 82 6.62 -7.93 0.84
CA ASP A 82 6.77 -6.89 1.86
C ASP A 82 7.66 -5.76 1.36
N ASP A 83 8.75 -6.09 0.67
CA ASP A 83 9.66 -5.08 0.13
C ASP A 83 8.99 -4.29 -1.01
N ILE A 84 8.19 -4.96 -1.81
CA ILE A 84 7.41 -4.29 -2.85
C ILE A 84 6.43 -3.30 -2.22
N MET A 85 5.74 -3.71 -1.16
CA MET A 85 4.83 -2.82 -0.44
C MET A 85 5.59 -1.65 0.20
N ARG A 86 6.74 -1.91 0.82
CA ARG A 86 7.57 -0.85 1.41
C ARG A 86 7.96 0.21 0.37
N TYR A 87 8.37 -0.24 -0.80
CA TYR A 87 8.75 0.67 -1.87
C TYR A 87 7.55 1.55 -2.28
N ALA A 88 6.40 0.93 -2.52
CA ALA A 88 5.21 1.66 -2.97
C ALA A 88 4.76 2.68 -1.94
N VAL A 89 4.68 2.29 -0.67
CA VAL A 89 4.24 3.18 0.41
C VAL A 89 5.24 4.32 0.59
N TYR A 90 6.54 4.02 0.58
CA TYR A 90 7.57 5.05 0.72
C TYR A 90 7.46 6.09 -0.40
N GLN A 91 7.36 5.65 -1.65
CA GLN A 91 7.27 6.56 -2.79
C GLN A 91 5.98 7.38 -2.77
N LYS A 92 4.86 6.75 -2.43
CA LYS A 92 3.58 7.44 -2.29
C LYS A 92 3.67 8.62 -1.32
N PHE A 93 4.20 8.39 -0.13
CA PHE A 93 4.27 9.43 0.90
C PHE A 93 5.39 10.43 0.64
N LYS A 94 6.51 9.98 0.08
CA LYS A 94 7.62 10.87 -0.26
C LYS A 94 7.23 11.86 -1.35
N GLN A 95 6.48 11.41 -2.35
CA GLN A 95 6.14 12.23 -3.51
C GLN A 95 4.91 13.10 -3.29
N ASN A 96 4.15 12.88 -2.23
CA ASN A 96 2.93 13.65 -1.95
C ASN A 96 3.13 14.40 -0.63
N THR A 97 3.49 15.67 -0.71
CA THR A 97 3.85 16.48 0.47
C THR A 97 2.76 16.50 1.53
N MET A 98 1.50 16.64 1.10
CA MET A 98 0.37 16.66 2.03
C MET A 98 0.26 15.33 2.80
N LEU A 99 0.47 14.20 2.12
CA LEU A 99 0.44 12.89 2.77
C LEU A 99 1.61 12.70 3.72
N LYS A 100 2.79 13.16 3.31
CA LYS A 100 3.96 13.12 4.19
C LYS A 100 3.68 13.89 5.49
N GLU A 101 3.13 15.08 5.38
CA GLU A 101 2.79 15.88 6.54
C GLU A 101 1.74 15.19 7.42
N LEU A 102 0.72 14.58 6.81
CA LEU A 102 -0.30 13.84 7.54
C LEU A 102 0.32 12.67 8.31
N LEU A 103 1.20 11.91 7.66
CA LEU A 103 1.88 10.79 8.28
C LEU A 103 2.74 11.24 9.45
N LEU A 104 3.52 12.29 9.26
CA LEU A 104 4.37 12.82 10.31
C LEU A 104 3.56 13.39 11.48
N SER A 105 2.35 13.89 11.22
CA SER A 105 1.47 14.43 12.26
C SER A 105 0.96 13.35 13.22
N THR A 106 1.08 12.09 12.88
CA THR A 106 0.69 10.98 13.77
C THR A 106 1.72 10.72 14.87
N ASP A 107 2.83 11.42 14.85
CA ASP A 107 3.92 11.35 15.84
C ASP A 107 4.42 9.94 16.03
N ASN A 108 4.24 9.35 17.21
CA ASN A 108 4.69 8.00 17.53
C ASN A 108 3.52 7.04 17.74
N LEU A 109 2.31 7.44 17.38
CA LEU A 109 1.14 6.59 17.60
C LEU A 109 1.20 5.33 16.74
N PRO A 110 0.73 4.20 17.24
CA PRO A 110 0.56 3.02 16.41
C PRO A 110 -0.42 3.29 15.26
N ILE A 111 -0.11 2.77 14.08
CA ILE A 111 -0.95 2.90 12.89
C ILE A 111 -1.42 1.50 12.51
N ILE A 112 -2.73 1.33 12.38
CA ILE A 112 -3.35 0.02 12.21
C ILE A 112 -4.36 0.05 11.08
N GLU A 113 -4.21 -0.84 10.11
CA GLU A 113 -5.26 -1.09 9.14
C GLU A 113 -6.32 -1.97 9.79
N HIS A 114 -7.45 -1.38 10.15
CA HIS A 114 -8.49 -2.04 10.93
C HIS A 114 -9.55 -2.62 10.01
N THR A 115 -9.53 -3.94 9.80
CA THR A 115 -10.45 -4.61 8.89
C THR A 115 -10.56 -6.10 9.17
N ASN A 116 -11.78 -6.64 9.06
CA ASN A 116 -12.04 -8.08 9.11
C ASN A 116 -11.53 -8.81 7.86
N ASN A 117 -11.25 -8.07 6.78
CA ASN A 117 -10.99 -8.67 5.47
C ASN A 117 -9.55 -9.13 5.29
N ASP A 118 -8.64 -8.73 6.17
CA ASP A 118 -7.23 -9.01 5.98
C ASP A 118 -6.51 -9.09 7.31
N SER A 119 -5.97 -10.26 7.62
CA SER A 119 -5.19 -10.49 8.84
C SER A 119 -3.69 -10.47 8.60
N TYR A 120 -3.24 -10.28 7.37
CA TYR A 120 -1.83 -10.11 7.07
C TYR A 120 -1.46 -8.62 7.00
N TRP A 121 -2.08 -7.88 6.08
CA TRP A 121 -1.83 -6.44 5.94
C TRP A 121 -2.54 -5.63 7.02
N GLY A 122 -3.73 -6.07 7.43
CA GLY A 122 -4.51 -5.46 8.48
C GLY A 122 -4.52 -6.27 9.76
N ASP A 123 -5.38 -5.86 10.70
CA ASP A 123 -5.45 -6.45 12.04
C ASP A 123 -6.45 -7.60 12.15
N GLY A 124 -7.14 -7.96 11.07
CA GLY A 124 -8.14 -9.04 11.10
C GLY A 124 -9.44 -8.65 11.75
N GLY A 125 -9.60 -7.41 12.16
CA GLY A 125 -10.82 -6.90 12.82
C GLY A 125 -10.82 -7.08 14.34
N ASP A 126 -10.09 -8.06 14.84
CA ASP A 126 -10.02 -8.37 16.29
C ASP A 126 -8.71 -7.93 16.93
N GLY A 127 -7.85 -7.29 16.17
CA GLY A 127 -6.54 -6.82 16.65
C GLY A 127 -5.46 -7.88 16.66
N MET A 128 -5.78 -9.13 16.26
CA MET A 128 -4.81 -10.24 16.30
C MET A 128 -4.05 -10.45 15.02
N GLY A 129 -4.44 -9.78 13.93
CA GLY A 129 -3.73 -9.86 12.65
C GLY A 129 -2.37 -9.19 12.70
N LYS A 130 -1.55 -9.45 11.69
CA LYS A 130 -0.15 -8.96 11.64
C LYS A 130 -0.04 -7.45 11.44
N ASN A 131 -1.04 -6.82 10.85
CA ASN A 131 -1.02 -5.38 10.57
C ASN A 131 0.26 -4.96 9.83
N GLN A 132 0.66 -5.72 8.83
CA GLN A 132 1.93 -5.47 8.14
C GLN A 132 1.94 -4.12 7.44
N LEU A 133 0.81 -3.68 6.87
CA LEU A 133 0.74 -2.35 6.26
C LEU A 133 0.94 -1.25 7.31
N GLY A 134 0.31 -1.39 8.48
CA GLY A 134 0.52 -0.43 9.56
C GLY A 134 1.99 -0.35 9.99
N HIS A 135 2.65 -1.50 10.10
CA HIS A 135 4.08 -1.53 10.44
C HIS A 135 4.92 -0.84 9.37
N ILE A 136 4.61 -1.07 8.09
CA ILE A 136 5.33 -0.41 6.99
C ILE A 136 5.09 1.11 7.03
N LEU A 137 3.87 1.54 7.31
CA LEU A 137 3.58 2.98 7.46
C LEU A 137 4.41 3.61 8.58
N MET A 138 4.55 2.91 9.70
CA MET A 138 5.39 3.39 10.80
C MET A 138 6.88 3.42 10.43
N GLU A 139 7.36 2.42 9.69
CA GLU A 139 8.73 2.43 9.16
C GLU A 139 8.95 3.60 8.21
N VAL A 140 8.01 3.85 7.29
CA VAL A 140 8.09 4.96 6.34
C VAL A 140 8.07 6.30 7.08
N ARG A 141 7.22 6.42 8.10
CA ARG A 141 7.18 7.60 8.96
C ARG A 141 8.56 7.91 9.55
N ASN A 142 9.23 6.90 10.08
CA ASN A 142 10.58 7.08 10.62
C ASN A 142 11.57 7.51 9.54
N LYS A 143 11.52 6.91 8.37
CA LYS A 143 12.41 7.27 7.26
C LYS A 143 12.20 8.71 6.79
N LEU A 144 10.94 9.15 6.72
CA LEU A 144 10.62 10.49 6.24
C LEU A 144 10.82 11.57 7.30
N ASN A 145 10.93 11.19 8.56
CA ASN A 145 11.18 12.11 9.67
C ASN A 145 12.67 12.36 9.85
N VAL A 146 13.38 12.64 8.76
CA VAL A 146 14.81 12.93 8.76
C VAL A 146 15.00 14.44 8.73
N ARG A 147 15.87 14.95 9.57
CA ARG A 147 16.16 16.39 9.67
C ARG A 147 17.62 16.68 9.42
#